data_1d0a90d11d7a07429f2ab38790caa709
#
_entry.id   1d0a90d11d7a07429f2ab38790caa709
#
_cell.length_a   1.000
_cell.length_b   1.000
_cell.length_c   1.000
_cell.angle_alpha   90.00
_cell.angle_beta   90.00
_cell.angle_gamma   90.00
#
_symmetry.space_group_name_H-M   'P 1'
#
loop_
_entity.id
_entity.type
_entity.pdbx_description
1 polymer ?
#
loop_
_entity_poly.entity_id
_entity_poly.type
_entity_poly.pdbx_seq_one_letter_code
_entity_poly.pdbx_strand_id
1 'polypeptide(L)'
;MSAMKERMHTGELYLPGDHEIMEWQTKCLDRLYEFNQTRPTEFKKRQTLMKEMFAEIGEGCYVEPPFHSNFGGGHVHFGKNIYANFNLTCVDDTHIYVGDYTMFGPNVTVATAGHPILPELRKKGYQYNAPVRIGKNCWIGAGVIILPGITIGDNVVIGAGSIVTKDLPSCVVAVGNPCKILREVDERDKEYYFKNKKIPQNL
;
A
#
# COMPACT_ATOMS: atom_id res chain seq x y z
N MET A 1 3.67 22.95 -14.25
CA MET A 1 3.04 22.14 -13.19
C MET A 1 2.15 23.07 -12.39
N SER A 2 0.88 22.73 -12.20
CA SER A 2 -0.01 23.60 -11.40
C SER A 2 0.40 23.60 -9.92
N ALA A 3 0.13 24.69 -9.22
CA ALA A 3 0.42 24.80 -7.79
C ALA A 3 -0.34 23.71 -6.98
N MET A 4 -1.48 23.24 -7.45
CA MET A 4 -2.24 22.16 -6.80
C MET A 4 -1.53 20.83 -6.94
N LYS A 5 -0.94 20.54 -8.09
CA LYS A 5 -0.17 19.33 -8.33
C LYS A 5 1.12 19.28 -7.48
N GLU A 6 1.76 20.40 -7.23
CA GLU A 6 2.89 20.48 -6.30
C GLU A 6 2.46 20.21 -4.87
N ARG A 7 1.37 20.82 -4.40
CA ARG A 7 0.84 20.64 -3.03
C ARG A 7 0.37 19.20 -2.75
N MET A 8 0.01 18.46 -3.77
CA MET A 8 -0.38 17.06 -3.67
C MET A 8 0.65 16.18 -2.93
N HIS A 9 1.93 16.59 -2.97
CA HIS A 9 3.04 15.83 -2.38
C HIS A 9 3.70 16.51 -1.16
N THR A 10 3.23 17.69 -0.74
CA THR A 10 3.84 18.47 0.35
C THR A 10 3.10 18.39 1.67
N GLY A 11 1.93 17.75 1.71
CA GLY A 11 1.05 17.71 2.89
C GLY A 11 0.19 18.97 3.06
N GLU A 12 0.31 19.94 2.16
CA GLU A 12 -0.52 21.15 2.15
C GLU A 12 -1.94 20.84 1.64
N LEU A 13 -2.87 21.73 1.96
CA LEU A 13 -4.22 21.67 1.41
C LEU A 13 -4.21 21.96 -0.10
N TYR A 14 -4.87 21.11 -0.87
CA TYR A 14 -5.04 21.27 -2.32
C TYR A 14 -6.44 20.89 -2.78
N LEU A 15 -6.76 21.21 -4.02
CA LEU A 15 -8.02 20.84 -4.66
C LEU A 15 -7.76 19.69 -5.66
N PRO A 16 -8.22 18.46 -5.40
CA PRO A 16 -7.98 17.31 -6.28
C PRO A 16 -8.66 17.42 -7.65
N GLY A 17 -9.66 18.30 -7.78
CA GLY A 17 -10.33 18.59 -9.06
C GLY A 17 -9.54 19.52 -10.01
N ASP A 18 -8.27 19.84 -9.73
CA ASP A 18 -7.40 20.59 -10.65
C ASP A 18 -7.26 19.86 -11.99
N HIS A 19 -7.29 20.60 -13.09
CA HIS A 19 -7.32 20.05 -14.46
C HIS A 19 -6.11 19.16 -14.76
N GLU A 20 -4.87 19.58 -14.38
CA GLU A 20 -3.66 18.79 -14.63
C GLU A 20 -3.67 17.49 -13.82
N ILE A 21 -4.19 17.51 -12.60
CA ILE A 21 -4.32 16.32 -11.75
C ILE A 21 -5.31 15.35 -12.38
N MET A 22 -6.50 15.82 -12.77
CA MET A 22 -7.56 15.00 -13.35
C MET A 22 -7.16 14.38 -14.69
N GLU A 23 -6.48 15.14 -15.55
CA GLU A 23 -5.99 14.64 -16.83
C GLU A 23 -4.99 13.50 -16.65
N TRP A 24 -4.05 13.66 -15.70
CA TRP A 24 -3.08 12.64 -15.41
C TRP A 24 -3.71 11.40 -14.75
N GLN A 25 -4.60 11.61 -13.79
CA GLN A 25 -5.36 10.53 -13.14
C GLN A 25 -6.10 9.66 -14.17
N THR A 26 -6.79 10.30 -15.13
CA THR A 26 -7.52 9.60 -16.18
C THR A 26 -6.61 8.67 -16.99
N LYS A 27 -5.42 9.15 -17.37
CA LYS A 27 -4.42 8.33 -18.10
C LYS A 27 -3.93 7.14 -17.28
N CYS A 28 -3.76 7.33 -15.97
CA CYS A 28 -3.35 6.25 -15.06
C CYS A 28 -4.45 5.20 -14.90
N LEU A 29 -5.70 5.63 -14.75
CA LEU A 29 -6.84 4.74 -14.59
C LEU A 29 -7.16 3.92 -15.85
N ASP A 30 -6.87 4.45 -17.04
CA ASP A 30 -7.02 3.70 -18.29
C ASP A 30 -6.07 2.48 -18.33
N ARG A 31 -4.80 2.67 -17.94
CA ARG A 31 -3.85 1.56 -17.81
C ARG A 31 -4.25 0.56 -16.71
N LEU A 32 -4.74 1.05 -15.57
CA LEU A 32 -5.24 0.21 -14.50
C LEU A 32 -6.41 -0.65 -14.96
N TYR A 33 -7.31 -0.08 -15.75
CA TYR A 33 -8.40 -0.83 -16.36
C TYR A 33 -7.88 -1.96 -17.25
N GLU A 34 -6.90 -1.69 -18.11
CA GLU A 34 -6.28 -2.70 -18.97
C GLU A 34 -5.61 -3.82 -18.14
N PHE A 35 -4.89 -3.48 -17.08
CA PHE A 35 -4.29 -4.46 -16.16
C PHE A 35 -5.36 -5.38 -15.55
N ASN A 36 -6.43 -4.81 -15.03
CA ASN A 36 -7.49 -5.57 -14.38
C ASN A 36 -8.30 -6.47 -15.33
N GLN A 37 -8.27 -6.19 -16.64
CA GLN A 37 -8.91 -7.02 -17.67
C GLN A 37 -8.01 -8.13 -18.22
N THR A 38 -6.76 -8.26 -17.72
CA THR A 38 -5.86 -9.32 -18.18
C THR A 38 -6.33 -10.71 -17.75
N ARG A 39 -6.15 -11.70 -18.63
CA ARG A 39 -6.40 -13.11 -18.31
C ARG A 39 -5.33 -13.67 -17.37
N PRO A 40 -5.64 -14.68 -16.54
CA PRO A 40 -4.63 -15.31 -15.67
C PRO A 40 -3.41 -15.86 -16.40
N THR A 41 -3.52 -16.18 -17.68
CA THR A 41 -2.43 -16.70 -18.51
C THR A 41 -1.55 -15.62 -19.15
N GLU A 42 -1.90 -14.33 -19.03
CA GLU A 42 -1.20 -13.20 -19.68
C GLU A 42 -0.09 -12.62 -18.78
N PHE A 43 0.77 -13.45 -18.17
CA PHE A 43 1.81 -13.04 -17.25
C PHE A 43 2.76 -11.96 -17.81
N LYS A 44 3.22 -12.12 -19.04
CA LYS A 44 4.11 -11.13 -19.68
C LYS A 44 3.43 -9.76 -19.86
N LYS A 45 2.15 -9.77 -20.26
CA LYS A 45 1.36 -8.54 -20.39
C LYS A 45 1.20 -7.84 -19.03
N ARG A 46 0.86 -8.60 -17.98
CA ARG A 46 0.78 -8.04 -16.61
C ARG A 46 2.08 -7.42 -16.15
N GLN A 47 3.22 -8.09 -16.38
CA GLN A 47 4.53 -7.56 -16.02
C GLN A 47 4.86 -6.25 -16.76
N THR A 48 4.51 -6.16 -18.05
CA THR A 48 4.70 -4.93 -18.83
C THR A 48 3.83 -3.80 -18.27
N LEU A 49 2.54 -4.06 -18.08
CA LEU A 49 1.60 -3.07 -17.55
C LEU A 49 2.00 -2.58 -16.15
N MET A 50 2.44 -3.48 -15.25
CA MET A 50 2.93 -3.07 -13.94
C MET A 50 4.12 -2.11 -14.03
N LYS A 51 5.07 -2.33 -14.95
CA LYS A 51 6.20 -1.42 -15.17
C LYS A 51 5.79 -0.05 -15.71
N GLU A 52 4.69 0.02 -16.43
CA GLU A 52 4.14 1.27 -16.96
C GLU A 52 3.25 2.01 -15.95
N MET A 53 2.64 1.28 -15.03
CA MET A 53 1.70 1.79 -14.05
C MET A 53 2.38 2.33 -12.79
N PHE A 54 3.29 1.52 -12.22
CA PHE A 54 3.91 1.86 -10.94
C PHE A 54 5.01 2.91 -11.09
N ALA A 55 5.12 3.82 -10.12
CA ALA A 55 6.22 4.78 -10.08
C ALA A 55 7.57 4.07 -10.06
N GLU A 56 7.66 2.99 -9.29
CA GLU A 56 8.80 2.07 -9.26
C GLU A 56 8.28 0.66 -8.97
N ILE A 57 8.87 -0.34 -9.62
CA ILE A 57 8.58 -1.74 -9.33
C ILE A 57 9.83 -2.59 -9.55
N GLY A 58 10.28 -3.25 -8.50
CA GLY A 58 11.43 -4.14 -8.52
C GLY A 58 11.12 -5.49 -9.19
N GLU A 59 12.18 -6.28 -9.40
CA GLU A 59 12.06 -7.62 -9.96
C GLU A 59 11.31 -8.57 -9.03
N GLY A 60 10.66 -9.58 -9.58
CA GLY A 60 9.98 -10.63 -8.83
C GLY A 60 8.64 -10.20 -8.19
N CYS A 61 8.17 -8.99 -8.45
CA CYS A 61 6.88 -8.53 -7.94
C CYS A 61 5.71 -9.18 -8.68
N TYR A 62 4.67 -9.48 -7.92
CA TYR A 62 3.43 -10.02 -8.44
C TYR A 62 2.22 -9.38 -7.74
N VAL A 63 1.29 -8.87 -8.54
CA VAL A 63 0.04 -8.26 -8.08
C VAL A 63 -1.13 -9.01 -8.69
N GLU A 64 -2.00 -9.58 -7.84
CA GLU A 64 -3.22 -10.24 -8.29
C GLU A 64 -4.30 -9.21 -8.67
N PRO A 65 -4.85 -9.27 -9.87
CA PRO A 65 -6.05 -8.49 -10.20
C PRO A 65 -7.29 -8.99 -9.41
N PRO A 66 -8.26 -8.11 -9.13
CA PRO A 66 -8.17 -6.68 -9.42
C PRO A 66 -7.28 -5.94 -8.42
N PHE A 67 -6.54 -4.97 -8.93
CA PHE A 67 -5.84 -3.93 -8.16
C PHE A 67 -6.66 -2.64 -8.23
N HIS A 68 -6.75 -1.90 -7.15
CA HIS A 68 -7.49 -0.65 -7.06
C HIS A 68 -6.55 0.48 -6.67
N SER A 69 -6.63 1.60 -7.37
CA SER A 69 -5.77 2.74 -7.11
C SER A 69 -6.37 4.02 -7.69
N ASN A 70 -6.16 5.16 -7.01
CA ASN A 70 -6.63 6.45 -7.50
C ASN A 70 -5.81 6.96 -8.70
N PHE A 71 -4.52 6.65 -8.73
CA PHE A 71 -3.60 7.02 -9.81
C PHE A 71 -2.94 5.81 -10.47
N GLY A 72 -3.65 4.68 -10.48
CA GLY A 72 -3.22 3.48 -11.19
C GLY A 72 -1.90 2.88 -10.70
N GLY A 73 -1.42 3.23 -9.51
CA GLY A 73 -0.10 2.89 -9.00
C GLY A 73 0.98 3.93 -9.33
N GLY A 74 0.63 5.05 -9.96
CA GLY A 74 1.57 6.09 -10.37
C GLY A 74 2.37 6.77 -9.25
N HIS A 75 1.96 6.57 -7.99
CA HIS A 75 2.73 6.99 -6.81
C HIS A 75 3.13 5.81 -5.91
N VAL A 76 3.02 4.57 -6.39
CA VAL A 76 3.40 3.38 -5.63
C VAL A 76 4.80 2.94 -6.02
N HIS A 77 5.68 2.80 -5.01
CA HIS A 77 7.06 2.37 -5.14
C HIS A 77 7.22 1.00 -4.49
N PHE A 78 7.33 -0.04 -5.28
CA PHE A 78 7.56 -1.41 -4.82
C PHE A 78 9.03 -1.78 -4.97
N GLY A 79 9.64 -2.26 -3.90
CA GLY A 79 10.93 -2.95 -3.92
C GLY A 79 10.86 -4.26 -4.71
N LYS A 80 11.74 -5.21 -4.40
CA LYS A 80 11.81 -6.52 -5.05
C LYS A 80 10.94 -7.56 -4.36
N ASN A 81 10.45 -8.54 -5.14
CA ASN A 81 9.74 -9.72 -4.62
C ASN A 81 8.52 -9.39 -3.75
N ILE A 82 7.80 -8.33 -4.10
CA ILE A 82 6.53 -8.00 -3.46
C ILE A 82 5.45 -8.94 -3.97
N TYR A 83 4.68 -9.51 -3.05
CA TYR A 83 3.44 -10.23 -3.38
C TYR A 83 2.24 -9.44 -2.89
N ALA A 84 1.33 -9.08 -3.78
CA ALA A 84 0.05 -8.47 -3.43
C ALA A 84 -1.10 -9.37 -3.87
N ASN A 85 -1.92 -9.79 -2.92
CA ASN A 85 -3.12 -10.56 -3.18
C ASN A 85 -4.23 -9.67 -3.76
N PHE A 86 -5.31 -10.28 -4.26
CA PHE A 86 -6.41 -9.59 -4.93
C PHE A 86 -7.07 -8.52 -4.04
N ASN A 87 -7.60 -7.48 -4.69
CA ASN A 87 -8.23 -6.33 -4.05
C ASN A 87 -7.25 -5.51 -3.16
N LEU A 88 -5.95 -5.52 -3.44
CA LEU A 88 -5.09 -4.49 -2.87
C LEU A 88 -5.61 -3.13 -3.35
N THR A 89 -5.90 -2.23 -2.41
CA THR A 89 -6.37 -0.87 -2.69
C THR A 89 -5.32 0.13 -2.22
N CYS A 90 -4.77 0.89 -3.14
CA CYS A 90 -3.85 2.00 -2.88
C CYS A 90 -4.56 3.32 -3.19
N VAL A 91 -4.93 4.09 -2.15
CA VAL A 91 -5.36 5.47 -2.33
C VAL A 91 -4.08 6.30 -2.46
N ASP A 92 -3.49 6.24 -3.65
CA ASP A 92 -2.14 6.72 -3.97
C ASP A 92 -2.15 8.17 -4.48
N ASP A 93 -2.85 9.06 -3.78
CA ASP A 93 -2.85 10.49 -4.06
C ASP A 93 -1.47 11.13 -3.79
N THR A 94 -0.66 10.51 -2.94
CA THR A 94 0.78 10.73 -2.84
C THR A 94 1.52 9.41 -2.65
N HIS A 95 2.80 9.43 -2.35
CA HIS A 95 3.69 8.29 -2.42
C HIS A 95 3.42 7.20 -1.37
N ILE A 96 3.38 5.95 -1.83
CA ILE A 96 3.38 4.72 -1.01
C ILE A 96 4.69 3.99 -1.32
N TYR A 97 5.53 3.78 -0.30
CA TYR A 97 6.79 3.06 -0.41
C TYR A 97 6.68 1.70 0.28
N VAL A 98 7.09 0.65 -0.40
CA VAL A 98 7.06 -0.73 0.14
C VAL A 98 8.41 -1.39 -0.09
N GLY A 99 9.03 -1.84 0.99
CA GLY A 99 10.33 -2.53 0.97
C GLY A 99 10.25 -3.95 0.45
N ASP A 100 11.41 -4.50 0.07
CA ASP A 100 11.56 -5.81 -0.53
C ASP A 100 10.88 -6.93 0.28
N TYR A 101 10.40 -7.98 -0.39
CA TYR A 101 9.84 -9.20 0.20
C TYR A 101 8.58 -9.00 1.05
N THR A 102 7.94 -7.84 0.99
CA THR A 102 6.69 -7.59 1.71
C THR A 102 5.51 -8.26 1.01
N MET A 103 4.63 -8.85 1.81
CA MET A 103 3.45 -9.57 1.31
C MET A 103 2.17 -8.93 1.83
N PHE A 104 1.21 -8.75 0.93
CA PHE A 104 -0.14 -8.27 1.25
C PHE A 104 -1.15 -9.40 1.12
N GLY A 105 -1.95 -9.61 2.15
CA GLY A 105 -3.17 -10.42 2.09
C GLY A 105 -4.26 -9.76 1.25
N PRO A 106 -5.36 -10.45 0.98
CA PRO A 106 -6.47 -9.89 0.19
C PRO A 106 -7.16 -8.73 0.93
N ASN A 107 -7.75 -7.80 0.16
CA ASN A 107 -8.54 -6.68 0.66
C ASN A 107 -7.75 -5.72 1.58
N VAL A 108 -6.45 -5.60 1.41
CA VAL A 108 -5.66 -4.59 2.15
C VAL A 108 -5.89 -3.22 1.54
N THR A 109 -6.02 -2.19 2.38
CA THR A 109 -6.12 -0.79 1.97
C THR A 109 -4.95 0.00 2.53
N VAL A 110 -4.24 0.72 1.66
CA VAL A 110 -3.20 1.69 2.03
C VAL A 110 -3.65 3.06 1.54
N ALA A 111 -3.91 3.98 2.48
CA ALA A 111 -4.42 5.31 2.15
C ALA A 111 -3.37 6.38 2.44
N THR A 112 -3.16 7.29 1.48
CA THR A 112 -2.32 8.48 1.67
C THR A 112 -3.12 9.77 1.76
N ALA A 113 -4.40 9.74 1.36
CA ALA A 113 -5.27 10.91 1.30
C ALA A 113 -6.12 11.07 2.55
N GLY A 114 -6.32 12.31 2.95
CA GLY A 114 -7.21 12.72 4.03
C GLY A 114 -7.94 14.02 3.73
N HIS A 115 -9.07 14.23 4.40
CA HIS A 115 -9.82 15.47 4.31
C HIS A 115 -9.78 16.24 5.65
N PRO A 116 -9.80 17.59 5.61
CA PRO A 116 -9.87 18.41 6.82
C PRO A 116 -11.07 18.06 7.69
N ILE A 117 -10.88 18.09 9.01
CA ILE A 117 -11.97 17.86 9.97
C ILE A 117 -12.99 19.02 9.92
N LEU A 118 -12.55 20.24 9.60
CA LEU A 118 -13.40 21.39 9.48
C LEU A 118 -14.40 21.27 8.31
N PRO A 119 -15.72 21.30 8.54
CA PRO A 119 -16.72 21.06 7.50
C PRO A 119 -16.66 22.05 6.33
N GLU A 120 -16.36 23.31 6.61
CA GLU A 120 -16.28 24.37 5.60
C GLU A 120 -15.15 24.12 4.58
N LEU A 121 -14.04 23.52 5.00
CA LEU A 121 -12.95 23.16 4.10
C LEU A 121 -13.33 21.93 3.27
N ARG A 122 -14.00 20.93 3.86
CA ARG A 122 -14.52 19.77 3.10
C ARG A 122 -15.57 20.20 2.08
N LYS A 123 -16.47 21.11 2.42
CA LYS A 123 -17.47 21.64 1.48
C LYS A 123 -16.83 22.32 0.28
N LYS A 124 -15.64 22.93 0.46
CA LYS A 124 -14.85 23.51 -0.62
C LYS A 124 -14.03 22.48 -1.41
N GLY A 125 -14.06 21.20 -1.02
CA GLY A 125 -13.38 20.10 -1.70
C GLY A 125 -11.89 19.94 -1.34
N TYR A 126 -11.40 20.62 -0.29
CA TYR A 126 -10.00 20.50 0.11
C TYR A 126 -9.64 19.09 0.61
N GLN A 127 -8.42 18.69 0.26
CA GLN A 127 -7.76 17.44 0.64
C GLN A 127 -6.31 17.74 1.05
N TYR A 128 -5.71 16.85 1.80
CA TYR A 128 -4.26 16.81 2.05
C TYR A 128 -3.78 15.35 1.96
N ASN A 129 -2.51 15.16 1.70
CA ASN A 129 -1.92 13.83 1.60
C ASN A 129 -0.73 13.70 2.53
N ALA A 130 -0.52 12.48 3.03
CA ALA A 130 0.65 12.12 3.80
C ALA A 130 1.16 10.75 3.32
N PRO A 131 2.46 10.64 2.94
CA PRO A 131 3.01 9.42 2.36
C PRO A 131 3.01 8.28 3.39
N VAL A 132 2.82 7.04 2.90
CA VAL A 132 2.91 5.82 3.72
C VAL A 132 4.22 5.10 3.38
N ARG A 133 4.88 4.58 4.41
CA ARG A 133 6.11 3.80 4.27
C ARG A 133 5.96 2.44 4.95
N ILE A 134 6.22 1.37 4.22
CA ILE A 134 6.18 0.00 4.72
C ILE A 134 7.57 -0.58 4.49
N GLY A 135 8.18 -1.10 5.53
CA GLY A 135 9.52 -1.68 5.50
C GLY A 135 9.61 -2.98 4.71
N LYS A 136 10.76 -3.62 4.81
CA LYS A 136 11.07 -4.89 4.14
C LYS A 136 10.49 -6.07 4.90
N ASN A 137 10.20 -7.16 4.16
CA ASN A 137 9.84 -8.45 4.74
C ASN A 137 8.66 -8.37 5.73
N CYS A 138 7.69 -7.51 5.43
CA CYS A 138 6.46 -7.39 6.21
C CYS A 138 5.39 -8.35 5.71
N TRP A 139 4.56 -8.84 6.62
CA TRP A 139 3.34 -9.55 6.28
C TRP A 139 2.13 -8.77 6.74
N ILE A 140 1.41 -8.22 5.78
CA ILE A 140 0.20 -7.43 6.00
C ILE A 140 -1.01 -8.34 5.82
N GLY A 141 -1.69 -8.68 6.91
CA GLY A 141 -2.81 -9.62 6.92
C GLY A 141 -4.02 -9.13 6.12
N ALA A 142 -4.91 -10.05 5.80
CA ALA A 142 -6.13 -9.76 5.03
C ALA A 142 -6.99 -8.66 5.68
N GLY A 143 -7.51 -7.73 4.88
CA GLY A 143 -8.41 -6.67 5.35
C GLY A 143 -7.77 -5.63 6.25
N VAL A 144 -6.44 -5.54 6.30
CA VAL A 144 -5.73 -4.47 7.02
C VAL A 144 -5.95 -3.13 6.35
N ILE A 145 -6.14 -2.08 7.15
CA ILE A 145 -6.22 -0.69 6.69
C ILE A 145 -5.05 0.08 7.30
N ILE A 146 -4.27 0.76 6.45
CA ILE A 146 -3.16 1.62 6.85
C ILE A 146 -3.54 3.06 6.54
N LEU A 147 -3.53 3.92 7.56
CA LEU A 147 -3.95 5.32 7.45
C LEU A 147 -2.83 6.22 6.91
N PRO A 148 -3.18 7.43 6.43
CA PRO A 148 -2.21 8.38 5.89
C PRO A 148 -1.07 8.72 6.87
N GLY A 149 0.16 8.85 6.33
CA GLY A 149 1.33 9.28 7.09
C GLY A 149 1.99 8.20 7.95
N ILE A 150 1.51 6.96 7.90
CA ILE A 150 2.03 5.87 8.73
C ILE A 150 3.36 5.34 8.19
N THR A 151 4.28 5.08 9.13
CA THR A 151 5.53 4.35 8.89
C THR A 151 5.51 3.01 9.61
N ILE A 152 5.75 1.93 8.88
CA ILE A 152 5.88 0.56 9.39
C ILE A 152 7.33 0.12 9.15
N GLY A 153 8.00 -0.31 10.22
CA GLY A 153 9.38 -0.80 10.16
C GLY A 153 9.53 -2.14 9.41
N ASP A 154 10.74 -2.67 9.39
CA ASP A 154 11.05 -3.96 8.75
C ASP A 154 10.58 -5.15 9.59
N ASN A 155 10.31 -6.30 8.96
CA ASN A 155 9.97 -7.56 9.62
C ASN A 155 8.72 -7.47 10.51
N VAL A 156 7.73 -6.68 10.12
CA VAL A 156 6.49 -6.50 10.87
C VAL A 156 5.41 -7.46 10.35
N VAL A 157 4.70 -8.09 11.29
CA VAL A 157 3.50 -8.87 10.98
C VAL A 157 2.27 -8.14 11.49
N ILE A 158 1.33 -7.84 10.60
CA ILE A 158 0.06 -7.19 10.98
C ILE A 158 -1.08 -8.20 10.80
N GLY A 159 -1.75 -8.52 11.90
CA GLY A 159 -2.88 -9.46 11.89
C GLY A 159 -4.08 -8.95 11.09
N ALA A 160 -4.82 -9.90 10.51
CA ALA A 160 -5.96 -9.60 9.65
C ALA A 160 -7.00 -8.70 10.32
N GLY A 161 -7.63 -7.80 9.54
CA GLY A 161 -8.66 -6.87 10.01
C GLY A 161 -8.16 -5.72 10.90
N SER A 162 -6.85 -5.53 11.01
CA SER A 162 -6.28 -4.46 11.84
C SER A 162 -6.38 -3.09 11.15
N ILE A 163 -6.53 -2.02 11.94
CA ILE A 163 -6.49 -0.62 11.46
C ILE A 163 -5.26 0.07 12.07
N VAL A 164 -4.26 0.33 11.23
CA VAL A 164 -3.00 0.93 11.63
C VAL A 164 -3.15 2.45 11.64
N THR A 165 -3.18 3.00 12.86
CA THR A 165 -3.40 4.44 13.14
C THR A 165 -2.17 5.14 13.68
N LYS A 166 -1.07 4.40 13.92
CA LYS A 166 0.20 4.90 14.46
C LYS A 166 1.35 4.10 13.86
N ASP A 167 2.53 4.69 13.84
CA ASP A 167 3.75 4.03 13.39
C ASP A 167 4.03 2.74 14.17
N LEU A 168 4.61 1.76 13.48
CA LEU A 168 5.02 0.48 14.08
C LEU A 168 6.54 0.33 13.93
N PRO A 169 7.27 0.02 15.02
CA PRO A 169 8.69 -0.27 14.94
C PRO A 169 8.95 -1.61 14.24
N SER A 170 10.21 -1.86 13.86
CA SER A 170 10.61 -3.13 13.24
C SER A 170 10.46 -4.32 14.19
N CYS A 171 10.34 -5.53 13.63
CA CYS A 171 10.37 -6.80 14.33
C CYS A 171 9.25 -6.97 15.36
N VAL A 172 8.03 -6.55 15.03
CA VAL A 172 6.85 -6.70 15.90
C VAL A 172 5.70 -7.45 15.20
N VAL A 173 4.87 -8.08 16.02
CA VAL A 173 3.54 -8.55 15.65
C VAL A 173 2.52 -7.58 16.22
N ALA A 174 1.68 -7.00 15.36
CA ALA A 174 0.68 -6.00 15.74
C ALA A 174 -0.71 -6.41 15.27
N VAL A 175 -1.76 -6.12 16.06
CA VAL A 175 -3.12 -6.56 15.76
C VAL A 175 -4.17 -5.57 16.30
N GLY A 176 -5.36 -5.61 15.72
CA GLY A 176 -6.56 -5.00 16.29
C GLY A 176 -7.00 -3.68 15.67
N ASN A 177 -8.08 -3.12 16.19
CA ASN A 177 -8.66 -1.84 15.83
C ASN A 177 -8.93 -1.00 17.11
N PRO A 178 -8.14 0.07 17.37
CA PRO A 178 -6.92 0.44 16.64
C PRO A 178 -5.80 -0.59 16.82
N CYS A 179 -4.93 -0.72 15.79
CA CYS A 179 -3.80 -1.65 15.81
C CYS A 179 -2.81 -1.32 16.93
N LYS A 180 -2.42 -2.36 17.70
CA LYS A 180 -1.45 -2.26 18.79
C LYS A 180 -0.43 -3.37 18.68
N ILE A 181 0.80 -3.10 19.13
CA ILE A 181 1.83 -4.11 19.27
C ILE A 181 1.35 -5.17 20.25
N LEU A 182 1.31 -6.42 19.79
CA LEU A 182 0.97 -7.59 20.59
C LEU A 182 2.21 -8.15 21.27
N ARG A 183 3.32 -8.26 20.51
CA ARG A 183 4.62 -8.73 20.98
C ARG A 183 5.72 -8.40 19.97
N GLU A 184 6.97 -8.56 20.38
CA GLU A 184 8.11 -8.61 19.47
C GLU A 184 8.19 -9.99 18.77
N VAL A 185 8.90 -10.03 17.64
CA VAL A 185 9.36 -11.30 17.02
C VAL A 185 10.51 -11.83 17.87
N ASP A 186 10.43 -13.10 18.33
CA ASP A 186 11.34 -13.65 19.33
C ASP A 186 11.93 -15.02 18.94
N GLU A 187 12.70 -15.64 19.83
CA GLU A 187 13.36 -16.93 19.59
C GLU A 187 12.38 -18.08 19.29
N ARG A 188 11.15 -17.99 19.81
CA ARG A 188 10.11 -18.98 19.52
C ARG A 188 9.75 -19.00 18.03
N ASP A 189 9.79 -17.85 17.37
CA ASP A 189 9.48 -17.73 15.93
C ASP A 189 10.55 -18.38 15.05
N LYS A 190 11.74 -18.68 15.62
CA LYS A 190 12.78 -19.48 14.95
C LYS A 190 12.53 -20.99 15.04
N GLU A 191 11.72 -21.42 16.00
CA GLU A 191 11.41 -22.84 16.20
C GLU A 191 10.04 -23.23 15.63
N TYR A 192 9.06 -22.33 15.71
CA TYR A 192 7.66 -22.62 15.38
C TYR A 192 7.13 -21.65 14.33
N TYR A 193 6.64 -22.19 13.21
CA TYR A 193 6.03 -21.38 12.17
C TYR A 193 4.53 -21.10 12.41
N PHE A 194 3.84 -21.91 13.21
CA PHE A 194 2.43 -21.72 13.55
C PHE A 194 2.03 -22.53 14.80
N LYS A 195 1.53 -21.87 15.85
CA LYS A 195 1.15 -22.52 17.13
C LYS A 195 2.28 -23.40 17.66
N ASN A 196 2.08 -24.72 17.68
CA ASN A 196 3.04 -25.73 18.13
C ASN A 196 3.66 -26.52 16.96
N LYS A 197 3.52 -26.04 15.72
CA LYS A 197 4.12 -26.67 14.55
C LYS A 197 5.55 -26.17 14.37
N LYS A 198 6.50 -27.07 14.54
CA LYS A 198 7.93 -26.78 14.40
C LYS A 198 8.33 -26.57 12.94
N ILE A 199 9.30 -25.70 12.72
CA ILE A 199 9.98 -25.56 11.44
C ILE A 199 10.75 -26.84 11.16
N PRO A 200 10.56 -27.51 9.99
CA PRO A 200 11.35 -28.69 9.63
C PRO A 200 12.83 -28.35 9.51
N GLN A 201 13.71 -29.27 9.99
CA GLN A 201 15.17 -29.05 9.98
C GLN A 201 15.80 -29.04 8.57
N ASN A 202 15.04 -29.45 7.55
CA ASN A 202 15.52 -29.57 6.16
C ASN A 202 14.97 -28.51 5.22
N LEU A 203 14.49 -27.37 5.76
CA LEU A 203 14.05 -26.20 4.99
C LEU A 203 15.21 -25.27 4.68
#